data_5ac492c08b60aac3c8fff06de09e2114
#
_entry.id   5ac492c08b60aac3c8fff06de09e2114
#
_cell.length_a   1.000
_cell.length_b   1.000
_cell.length_c   1.000
_cell.angle_alpha   90.00
_cell.angle_beta   90.00
_cell.angle_gamma   90.00
#
_symmetry.space_group_name_H-M   'P 1'
#
loop_
_entity.id
_entity.type
_entity.pdbx_description
1 polymer ?
#
loop_
_entity_poly.entity_id
_entity_poly.type
_entity_poly.pdbx_seq_one_letter_code
_entity_poly.pdbx_strand_id
1 'polypeptide(L)'
;MSVLNSSKKTAQHDWHRADILAALRKNGWSLRSLAKAGNVSYNTLKSALDKPYPKMERLIANAVGVAPEQIWAARALERIERNRKPVLTNKF
;
A
#
# COMPACT_ATOMS: atom_id res chain seq x y z
N MET A 1 11.79 -24.64 -1.20
CA MET A 1 10.46 -25.11 -1.18
C MET A 1 9.61 -24.36 -0.22
N SER A 2 9.92 -24.44 1.02
CA SER A 2 9.15 -23.66 1.97
C SER A 2 9.17 -22.20 1.64
N VAL A 3 10.17 -21.79 0.94
CA VAL A 3 10.28 -20.40 0.52
C VAL A 3 9.07 -19.98 -0.27
N LEU A 4 8.60 -20.85 -1.12
CA LEU A 4 7.45 -20.53 -1.94
C LEU A 4 6.21 -20.32 -1.10
N ASN A 5 6.08 -21.09 -0.07
CA ASN A 5 4.94 -20.95 0.79
C ASN A 5 4.94 -19.61 1.48
N SER A 6 6.12 -19.17 1.84
CA SER A 6 6.25 -17.88 2.46
C SER A 6 5.76 -16.79 1.54
N SER A 7 6.06 -16.93 0.28
CA SER A 7 5.64 -15.93 -0.70
C SER A 7 4.12 -15.81 -0.74
N LYS A 8 3.46 -16.94 -0.70
CA LYS A 8 2.02 -16.91 -0.75
C LYS A 8 1.42 -16.21 0.43
N LYS A 9 1.98 -16.46 1.58
CA LYS A 9 1.50 -15.83 2.78
C LYS A 9 1.68 -14.35 2.72
N THR A 10 2.83 -13.94 2.24
CA THR A 10 3.12 -12.52 2.19
C THR A 10 2.16 -11.78 1.27
N ALA A 11 1.54 -12.51 0.35
CA ALA A 11 0.58 -11.87 -0.53
C ALA A 11 -0.62 -11.32 0.22
N GLN A 12 -0.83 -11.76 1.45
CA GLN A 12 -1.93 -11.29 2.25
C GLN A 12 -1.53 -10.31 3.32
N HIS A 13 -0.29 -9.89 3.29
CA HIS A 13 0.22 -8.92 4.24
C HIS A 13 0.70 -7.69 3.52
N ASP A 14 0.62 -6.57 4.21
CA ASP A 14 1.21 -5.36 3.68
C ASP A 14 2.73 -5.51 3.66
N TRP A 15 3.36 -4.86 2.69
CA TRP A 15 4.81 -4.85 2.65
C TRP A 15 5.33 -4.11 3.88
N HIS A 16 6.47 -4.53 4.36
CA HIS A 16 7.16 -3.81 5.42
C HIS A 16 7.58 -2.46 4.86
N ARG A 17 7.54 -1.43 5.71
CA ARG A 17 7.89 -0.10 5.23
C ARG A 17 9.30 -0.04 4.63
N ALA A 18 10.23 -0.84 5.17
CA ALA A 18 11.57 -0.88 4.64
C ALA A 18 11.59 -1.38 3.20
N ASP A 19 10.72 -2.32 2.89
CA ASP A 19 10.64 -2.86 1.54
C ASP A 19 10.06 -1.83 0.58
N ILE A 20 9.10 -1.06 1.05
CA ILE A 20 8.51 -0.01 0.23
C ILE A 20 9.57 1.03 -0.10
N LEU A 21 10.33 1.43 0.91
CA LEU A 21 11.37 2.43 0.71
C LEU A 21 12.46 1.91 -0.22
N ALA A 22 12.81 0.64 -0.09
CA ALA A 22 13.80 0.04 -0.96
C ALA A 22 13.33 0.01 -2.41
N ALA A 23 12.06 -0.32 -2.61
CA ALA A 23 11.49 -0.37 -3.95
C ALA A 23 11.45 1.02 -4.58
N LEU A 24 11.11 2.03 -3.79
CA LEU A 24 11.14 3.40 -4.29
C LEU A 24 12.55 3.78 -4.72
N ARG A 25 13.52 3.44 -3.89
CA ARG A 25 14.90 3.78 -4.20
C ARG A 25 15.37 3.10 -5.47
N LYS A 26 14.97 1.86 -5.67
CA LYS A 26 15.34 1.15 -6.89
C LYS A 26 14.80 1.83 -8.13
N ASN A 27 13.70 2.54 -7.99
CA ASN A 27 13.10 3.24 -9.10
C ASN A 27 13.48 4.71 -9.13
N GLY A 28 14.50 5.07 -8.37
CA GLY A 28 15.03 6.42 -8.41
C GLY A 28 14.28 7.43 -7.56
N TRP A 29 13.46 6.96 -6.62
CA TRP A 29 12.67 7.84 -5.79
C TRP A 29 13.10 7.78 -4.32
N SER A 30 12.95 8.92 -3.66
CA SER A 30 12.95 8.95 -2.20
C SER A 30 11.57 9.47 -1.82
N LEU A 31 11.21 9.35 -0.54
CA LEU A 31 9.94 9.90 -0.12
C LEU A 31 9.89 11.40 -0.34
N ARG A 32 11.00 12.06 -0.12
CA ARG A 32 11.05 13.51 -0.33
C ARG A 32 10.85 13.88 -1.78
N SER A 33 11.55 13.20 -2.68
CA SER A 33 11.42 13.53 -4.08
C SER A 33 10.04 13.19 -4.60
N LEU A 34 9.47 12.10 -4.10
CA LEU A 34 8.14 11.70 -4.51
C LEU A 34 7.09 12.68 -4.00
N ALA A 35 7.23 13.13 -2.77
CA ALA A 35 6.32 14.11 -2.21
C ALA A 35 6.34 15.38 -3.04
N LYS A 36 7.52 15.79 -3.43
CA LYS A 36 7.68 16.99 -4.22
C LYS A 36 7.02 16.82 -5.59
N ALA A 37 7.28 15.69 -6.23
CA ALA A 37 6.69 15.42 -7.54
C ALA A 37 5.18 15.35 -7.47
N GLY A 38 4.65 14.81 -6.39
CA GLY A 38 3.22 14.68 -6.22
C GLY A 38 2.56 15.90 -5.61
N ASN A 39 3.36 16.89 -5.29
CA ASN A 39 2.86 18.12 -4.71
C ASN A 39 2.12 17.90 -3.40
N VAL A 40 2.68 17.04 -2.56
CA VAL A 40 2.14 16.76 -1.24
C VAL A 40 3.26 16.93 -0.23
N SER A 41 2.89 17.03 1.04
CA SER A 41 3.92 17.20 2.06
C SER A 41 4.59 15.86 2.34
N TYR A 42 5.84 15.94 2.73
CA TYR A 42 6.61 14.75 3.07
C TYR A 42 5.93 13.96 4.20
N ASN A 43 5.47 14.68 5.22
CA ASN A 43 4.84 14.02 6.35
C ASN A 43 3.55 13.31 5.97
N THR A 44 2.78 13.92 5.10
CA THR A 44 1.55 13.31 4.62
C THR A 44 1.85 12.02 3.87
N LEU A 45 2.83 12.06 2.99
CA LEU A 45 3.20 10.88 2.23
C LEU A 45 3.76 9.80 3.15
N LYS A 46 4.58 10.19 4.09
CA LYS A 46 5.18 9.25 5.01
C LYS A 46 4.13 8.55 5.87
N SER A 47 3.08 9.25 6.23
CA SER A 47 2.05 8.67 7.08
C SER A 47 1.34 7.50 6.41
N ALA A 48 1.34 7.45 5.09
CA ALA A 48 0.72 6.35 4.38
C ALA A 48 1.43 5.03 4.61
N LEU A 49 2.67 5.08 5.05
CA LEU A 49 3.39 3.86 5.38
C LEU A 49 2.83 3.21 6.64
N ASP A 50 2.24 3.99 7.51
CA ASP A 50 1.75 3.49 8.79
C ASP A 50 0.23 3.40 8.86
N LYS A 51 -0.46 4.21 8.10
CA LYS A 51 -1.92 4.28 8.15
C LYS A 51 -2.51 4.24 6.76
N PRO A 52 -3.72 3.72 6.62
CA PRO A 52 -4.41 3.73 5.33
C PRO A 52 -4.61 5.15 4.84
N TYR A 53 -4.20 5.40 3.62
CA TYR A 53 -4.36 6.70 3.00
C TYR A 53 -4.37 6.48 1.49
N PRO A 54 -5.54 6.15 0.93
CA PRO A 54 -5.63 5.67 -0.46
C PRO A 54 -4.94 6.55 -1.48
N LYS A 55 -5.08 7.85 -1.35
CA LYS A 55 -4.49 8.76 -2.31
C LYS A 55 -2.96 8.68 -2.30
N MET A 56 -2.39 8.65 -1.11
CA MET A 56 -0.94 8.56 -0.98
C MET A 56 -0.44 7.18 -1.36
N GLU A 57 -1.24 6.16 -1.06
CA GLU A 57 -0.88 4.79 -1.43
C GLU A 57 -0.73 4.67 -2.94
N ARG A 58 -1.65 5.28 -3.68
CA ARG A 58 -1.57 5.23 -5.14
C ARG A 58 -0.33 5.93 -5.65
N LEU A 59 0.01 7.04 -5.04
CA LEU A 59 1.20 7.77 -5.44
C LEU A 59 2.45 6.92 -5.25
N ILE A 60 2.55 6.27 -4.12
CA ILE A 60 3.68 5.41 -3.82
C ILE A 60 3.72 4.22 -4.77
N ALA A 61 2.56 3.59 -4.97
CA ALA A 61 2.48 2.41 -5.82
C ALA A 61 2.86 2.74 -7.25
N ASN A 62 2.42 3.88 -7.75
CA ASN A 62 2.80 4.30 -9.10
C ASN A 62 4.31 4.46 -9.22
N ALA A 63 4.93 5.02 -8.22
CA ALA A 63 6.38 5.21 -8.25
C ALA A 63 7.13 3.89 -8.18
N VAL A 64 6.58 2.93 -7.45
CA VAL A 64 7.18 1.61 -7.36
C VAL A 64 6.90 0.80 -8.63
N GLY A 65 5.79 1.07 -9.28
CA GLY A 65 5.45 0.37 -10.52
C GLY A 65 4.55 -0.83 -10.33
N VAL A 66 3.78 -0.85 -9.25
CA VAL A 66 2.84 -1.94 -8.98
C VAL A 66 1.51 -1.35 -8.56
N ALA A 67 0.51 -2.22 -8.48
CA ALA A 67 -0.79 -1.78 -7.98
C ALA A 67 -0.73 -1.59 -6.47
N PRO A 68 -1.51 -0.64 -5.93
CA PRO A 68 -1.52 -0.44 -4.48
C PRO A 68 -1.87 -1.70 -3.71
N GLU A 69 -2.74 -2.52 -4.26
CA GLU A 69 -3.15 -3.76 -3.62
C GLU A 69 -2.00 -4.75 -3.44
N GLN A 70 -0.97 -4.63 -4.25
CA GLN A 70 0.17 -5.51 -4.12
C GLN A 70 1.03 -5.11 -2.93
N ILE A 71 1.10 -3.84 -2.63
CA ILE A 71 1.87 -3.35 -1.50
C ILE A 71 1.07 -3.49 -0.21
N TRP A 72 -0.19 -3.11 -0.25
CA TRP A 72 -1.03 -3.11 0.93
C TRP A 72 -2.17 -4.10 0.77
N ALA A 73 -1.82 -5.35 0.67
CA ALA A 73 -2.80 -6.41 0.45
C ALA A 73 -3.80 -6.50 1.60
N ALA A 74 -3.33 -6.37 2.82
CA ALA A 74 -4.22 -6.46 3.96
C ALA A 74 -5.18 -5.28 4.00
N ARG A 75 -4.69 -4.10 3.66
CA ARG A 75 -5.55 -2.92 3.61
C ARG A 75 -6.63 -3.07 2.56
N ALA A 76 -6.26 -3.64 1.44
CA ALA A 76 -7.22 -3.84 0.35
C ALA A 76 -8.31 -4.80 0.77
N LEU A 77 -7.94 -5.88 1.45
CA LEU A 77 -8.91 -6.83 1.93
C LEU A 77 -9.86 -6.22 2.94
N GLU A 78 -9.34 -5.44 3.84
CA GLU A 78 -10.16 -4.76 4.83
C GLU A 78 -11.17 -3.84 4.17
N ARG A 79 -10.74 -3.17 3.13
CA ARG A 79 -11.60 -2.25 2.41
C ARG A 79 -12.75 -2.98 1.76
N ILE A 80 -12.45 -4.12 1.17
CA ILE A 80 -13.47 -4.94 0.52
C ILE A 80 -14.46 -5.45 1.55
N GLU A 81 -13.96 -5.93 2.66
CA GLU A 81 -14.82 -6.43 3.73
C GLU A 81 -15.75 -5.36 4.24
N ARG A 82 -15.19 -4.18 4.43
CA ARG A 82 -15.97 -3.06 4.94
C ARG A 82 -17.10 -2.68 3.98
N ASN A 83 -16.81 -2.72 2.71
CA ASN A 83 -17.80 -2.37 1.71
C ASN A 83 -18.91 -3.37 1.58
N ARG A 84 -18.65 -4.61 1.94
CA ARG A 84 -19.66 -5.65 1.85
C ARG A 84 -20.64 -5.62 2.98
N LYS A 85 -20.19 -5.19 4.12
CA LYS A 85 -21.02 -5.19 5.31
C LYS A 85 -22.34 -4.49 5.17
N PRO A 86 -22.34 -3.28 4.67
CA PRO A 86 -23.60 -2.54 4.57
C PRO A 86 -24.66 -3.28 3.80
N VAL A 87 -24.23 -4.01 2.81
CA VAL A 87 -25.17 -4.75 1.98
C VAL A 87 -25.87 -5.81 2.79
N LEU A 88 -25.13 -6.49 3.62
CA LEU A 88 -25.69 -7.53 4.46
C LEU A 88 -26.69 -7.00 5.44
N THR A 89 -26.39 -5.88 6.00
CA THR A 89 -27.27 -5.29 6.99
C THR A 89 -28.57 -4.84 6.38
N ASN A 90 -28.52 -4.43 5.16
CA ASN A 90 -29.69 -3.90 4.51
C ASN A 90 -30.77 -4.93 4.26
N LYS A 91 -30.42 -6.15 4.45
CA LYS A 91 -31.41 -7.18 4.25
C LYS A 91 -32.51 -7.09 5.24
N PHE A 92 -32.30 -6.42 6.25
CA PHE A 92 -33.29 -6.33 7.30
C PHE A 92 -33.93 -5.01 7.37
#